data_74ea736356e44ace8e7cc0a7c8ddc705
#
_entry.id   74ea736356e44ace8e7cc0a7c8ddc705
#
_cell.length_a   1.000
_cell.length_b   1.000
_cell.length_c   1.000
_cell.angle_alpha   90.00
_cell.angle_beta   90.00
_cell.angle_gamma   90.00
#
_symmetry.space_group_name_H-M   'P 1'
#
loop_
_entity.id
_entity.type
_entity.pdbx_description
1 polymer ?
#
loop_
_entity_poly.entity_id
_entity_poly.type
_entity_poly.pdbx_seq_one_letter_code
_entity_poly.pdbx_strand_id
1 'polypeptide(L)'
;MEAAAPLVIEARAIAKRFGHVTALRGVDLTLEPGEVLGVVGDNGAGKSTLMKVLSGLHQPSSGELLINGEAVRFGSPRDARQRGIEMVYQDLALAGNLRIDENILLGRERTRAIGPLRLVDHAANVALAKQHLDKLRIHVKSVSQRVEDLSGGQRQAVAIARATAFDAKVVIMDEPTAALAVREVRRVLDLIKDLKTHGIGVILISHRLDDIFYVCDRVMALFRGANFAEAPLGEVERDEVIGWIMGNKRQEDAPVGAGAN
;
A
#
# COMPACT_ATOMS: atom_id res chain seq x y z
N MET A 1 27.96 14.76 4.96
CA MET A 1 27.23 13.47 4.88
C MET A 1 25.84 13.74 5.43
N GLU A 2 24.88 13.87 4.55
CA GLU A 2 23.48 13.97 4.92
C GLU A 2 23.08 12.62 5.51
N ALA A 3 22.53 12.60 6.72
CA ALA A 3 22.06 11.36 7.32
C ALA A 3 20.92 10.83 6.42
N ALA A 4 21.05 9.58 5.96
CA ALA A 4 19.97 8.94 5.18
C ALA A 4 18.66 9.04 5.96
N ALA A 5 17.57 9.39 5.27
CA ALA A 5 16.25 9.46 5.88
C ALA A 5 15.91 8.13 6.57
N PRO A 6 15.27 8.14 7.74
CA PRO A 6 14.96 6.90 8.43
C PRO A 6 13.97 6.09 7.60
N LEU A 7 14.34 4.85 7.25
CA LEU A 7 13.46 3.93 6.53
C LEU A 7 12.31 3.47 7.43
N VAL A 8 11.08 3.50 6.92
CA VAL A 8 9.91 2.99 7.64
C VAL A 8 9.72 1.49 7.43
N ILE A 9 10.06 0.99 6.23
CA ILE A 9 10.17 -0.44 5.92
C ILE A 9 11.51 -0.71 5.25
N GLU A 10 12.17 -1.80 5.67
CA GLU A 10 13.31 -2.36 4.97
C GLU A 10 13.16 -3.88 4.92
N ALA A 11 13.05 -4.43 3.72
CA ALA A 11 13.05 -5.86 3.45
C ALA A 11 14.42 -6.22 2.86
N ARG A 12 15.11 -7.18 3.47
CA ARG A 12 16.46 -7.63 3.07
C ARG A 12 16.40 -9.08 2.65
N ALA A 13 16.78 -9.36 1.40
CA ALA A 13 16.88 -10.68 0.81
C ALA A 13 15.65 -11.58 1.08
N ILE A 14 14.45 -11.02 0.99
CA ILE A 14 13.20 -11.73 1.28
C ILE A 14 12.98 -12.83 0.26
N ALA A 15 12.99 -14.07 0.72
CA ALA A 15 12.65 -15.24 -0.09
C ALA A 15 11.36 -15.90 0.41
N LYS A 16 10.56 -16.44 -0.51
CA LYS A 16 9.35 -17.20 -0.19
C LYS A 16 9.20 -18.40 -1.11
N ARG A 17 9.04 -19.57 -0.49
CA ARG A 17 8.81 -20.85 -1.17
C ARG A 17 7.46 -21.43 -0.76
N PHE A 18 6.74 -22.00 -1.70
CA PHE A 18 5.52 -22.78 -1.51
C PHE A 18 5.76 -24.17 -2.09
N GLY A 19 6.11 -25.14 -1.23
CA GLY A 19 6.54 -26.45 -1.69
C GLY A 19 7.75 -26.34 -2.62
N HIS A 20 7.58 -26.74 -3.87
CA HIS A 20 8.63 -26.69 -4.90
C HIS A 20 8.69 -25.37 -5.67
N VAL A 21 7.70 -24.49 -5.50
CA VAL A 21 7.65 -23.20 -6.19
C VAL A 21 8.35 -22.13 -5.36
N THR A 22 9.35 -21.49 -5.94
CA THR A 22 10.01 -20.30 -5.35
C THR A 22 9.34 -19.06 -5.91
N ALA A 23 8.54 -18.38 -5.09
CA ALA A 23 7.80 -17.19 -5.48
C ALA A 23 8.63 -15.91 -5.31
N LEU A 24 9.51 -15.86 -4.30
CA LEU A 24 10.48 -14.78 -4.10
C LEU A 24 11.88 -15.37 -3.90
N ARG A 25 12.90 -14.71 -4.49
CA ARG A 25 14.29 -15.23 -4.60
C ARG A 25 15.31 -14.29 -3.96
N GLY A 26 14.98 -13.63 -2.87
CA GLY A 26 15.86 -12.65 -2.22
C GLY A 26 15.53 -11.24 -2.71
N VAL A 27 14.32 -10.78 -2.44
CA VAL A 27 13.87 -9.43 -2.81
C VAL A 27 14.27 -8.45 -1.72
N ASP A 28 14.89 -7.35 -2.14
CA ASP A 28 15.17 -6.17 -1.32
C ASP A 28 14.13 -5.09 -1.62
N LEU A 29 13.69 -4.38 -0.58
CA LEU A 29 12.80 -3.23 -0.71
C LEU A 29 13.02 -2.28 0.45
N THR A 30 13.08 -0.99 0.14
CA THR A 30 13.09 0.08 1.14
C THR A 30 11.93 1.02 0.90
N LEU A 31 11.42 1.65 1.97
CA LEU A 31 10.41 2.69 1.89
C LEU A 31 10.68 3.75 2.95
N GLU A 32 10.67 5.01 2.53
CA GLU A 32 10.79 6.16 3.40
C GLU A 32 9.43 6.66 3.92
N PRO A 33 9.36 7.39 5.04
CA PRO A 33 8.13 8.05 5.48
C PRO A 33 7.62 9.04 4.42
N GLY A 34 6.35 8.93 4.05
CA GLY A 34 5.77 9.82 3.04
C GLY A 34 6.24 9.58 1.61
N GLU A 35 6.93 8.47 1.35
CA GLU A 35 7.27 8.03 0.00
C GLU A 35 6.15 7.21 -0.62
N VAL A 36 5.94 7.34 -1.92
CA VAL A 36 5.10 6.44 -2.73
C VAL A 36 5.98 5.60 -3.65
N LEU A 37 6.14 4.33 -3.30
CA LEU A 37 6.89 3.34 -4.09
C LEU A 37 5.94 2.57 -5.00
N GLY A 38 6.15 2.68 -6.32
CA GLY A 38 5.46 1.86 -7.32
C GLY A 38 6.13 0.49 -7.46
N VAL A 39 5.37 -0.60 -7.35
CA VAL A 39 5.87 -1.96 -7.60
C VAL A 39 5.23 -2.52 -8.85
N VAL A 40 6.05 -2.69 -9.90
CA VAL A 40 5.63 -3.17 -11.21
C VAL A 40 6.22 -4.53 -11.54
N GLY A 41 5.72 -5.18 -12.57
CA GLY A 41 6.18 -6.49 -13.05
C GLY A 41 5.03 -7.28 -13.64
N ASP A 42 5.33 -8.30 -14.41
CA ASP A 42 4.33 -9.15 -15.06
C ASP A 42 3.57 -10.03 -14.04
N ASN A 43 2.53 -10.71 -14.51
CA ASN A 43 1.82 -11.71 -13.71
C ASN A 43 2.78 -12.85 -13.31
N GLY A 44 2.74 -13.19 -12.02
CA GLY A 44 3.68 -14.18 -11.48
C GLY A 44 5.07 -13.63 -11.13
N ALA A 45 5.35 -12.34 -11.32
CA ALA A 45 6.63 -11.71 -10.93
C ALA A 45 6.93 -11.73 -9.43
N GLY A 46 5.92 -12.05 -8.57
CA GLY A 46 6.08 -12.12 -7.12
C GLY A 46 5.47 -10.95 -6.34
N LYS A 47 4.90 -9.94 -7.01
CA LYS A 47 4.36 -8.71 -6.38
C LYS A 47 3.41 -9.01 -5.22
N SER A 48 2.32 -9.74 -5.48
CA SER A 48 1.32 -10.07 -4.44
C SER A 48 1.88 -10.96 -3.34
N THR A 49 2.90 -11.80 -3.63
CA THR A 49 3.59 -12.59 -2.60
C THR A 49 4.42 -11.69 -1.69
N LEU A 50 5.14 -10.73 -2.26
CA LEU A 50 5.90 -9.74 -1.49
C LEU A 50 4.96 -8.94 -0.57
N MET A 51 3.83 -8.44 -1.08
CA MET A 51 2.86 -7.70 -0.27
C MET A 51 2.28 -8.54 0.86
N LYS A 52 2.00 -9.81 0.60
CA LYS A 52 1.54 -10.76 1.63
C LYS A 52 2.58 -11.03 2.71
N VAL A 53 3.87 -10.95 2.37
CA VAL A 53 4.96 -11.03 3.36
C VAL A 53 5.03 -9.74 4.18
N LEU A 54 5.03 -8.57 3.54
CA LEU A 54 5.09 -7.29 4.22
C LEU A 54 3.87 -7.04 5.13
N SER A 55 2.68 -7.51 4.72
CA SER A 55 1.45 -7.40 5.52
C SER A 55 1.28 -8.48 6.59
N GLY A 56 2.26 -9.39 6.75
CA GLY A 56 2.22 -10.46 7.75
C GLY A 56 1.25 -11.61 7.43
N LEU A 57 0.67 -11.65 6.22
CA LEU A 57 -0.17 -12.78 5.79
C LEU A 57 0.66 -14.03 5.51
N HIS A 58 1.90 -13.86 5.07
CA HIS A 58 2.87 -14.94 4.88
C HIS A 58 4.16 -14.62 5.62
N GLN A 59 4.73 -15.61 6.30
CA GLN A 59 6.09 -15.50 6.78
C GLN A 59 7.08 -15.72 5.63
N PRO A 60 8.18 -14.98 5.53
CA PRO A 60 9.25 -15.25 4.60
C PRO A 60 9.89 -16.62 4.91
N SER A 61 10.42 -17.30 3.92
CA SER A 61 11.20 -18.54 4.09
C SER A 61 12.63 -18.23 4.55
N SER A 62 13.17 -17.08 4.11
CA SER A 62 14.44 -16.50 4.54
C SER A 62 14.44 -15.00 4.26
N GLY A 63 15.46 -14.30 4.75
CA GLY A 63 15.55 -12.84 4.70
C GLY A 63 15.04 -12.20 5.97
N GLU A 64 15.13 -10.90 6.05
CA GLU A 64 14.83 -10.10 7.22
C GLU A 64 13.92 -8.93 6.85
N LEU A 65 12.94 -8.64 7.71
CA LEU A 65 12.08 -7.47 7.61
C LEU A 65 12.34 -6.56 8.80
N LEU A 66 12.63 -5.29 8.53
CA LEU A 66 12.82 -4.26 9.56
C LEU A 66 11.74 -3.19 9.41
N ILE A 67 11.24 -2.73 10.55
CA ILE A 67 10.30 -1.61 10.66
C ILE A 67 10.92 -0.56 11.56
N ASN A 68 11.15 0.64 11.04
CA ASN A 68 11.88 1.71 11.72
C ASN A 68 13.26 1.24 12.26
N GLY A 69 13.96 0.39 11.49
CA GLY A 69 15.26 -0.17 11.85
C GLY A 69 15.23 -1.34 12.84
N GLU A 70 14.06 -1.73 13.36
CA GLU A 70 13.90 -2.89 14.23
C GLU A 70 13.51 -4.13 13.44
N ALA A 71 14.27 -5.23 13.59
CA ALA A 71 13.93 -6.51 12.97
C ALA A 71 12.61 -7.05 13.54
N VAL A 72 11.70 -7.42 12.65
CA VAL A 72 10.37 -7.92 13.01
C VAL A 72 10.05 -9.26 12.35
N ARG A 73 9.22 -10.04 13.02
CA ARG A 73 8.66 -11.27 12.46
C ARG A 73 7.18 -11.31 12.75
N PHE A 74 6.36 -11.20 11.72
CA PHE A 74 4.92 -11.22 11.85
C PHE A 74 4.39 -12.66 11.88
N GLY A 75 3.60 -12.99 12.90
CA GLY A 75 2.85 -14.24 12.97
C GLY A 75 1.48 -14.12 12.30
N SER A 76 0.99 -12.90 12.11
CA SER A 76 -0.34 -12.61 11.56
C SER A 76 -0.41 -11.18 10.99
N PRO A 77 -1.42 -10.87 10.14
CA PRO A 77 -1.69 -9.49 9.70
C PRO A 77 -1.99 -8.51 10.85
N ARG A 78 -2.43 -9.02 11.99
CA ARG A 78 -2.65 -8.21 13.20
C ARG A 78 -1.34 -7.63 13.72
N ASP A 79 -0.26 -8.40 13.68
CA ASP A 79 1.05 -7.97 14.15
C ASP A 79 1.60 -6.85 13.26
N ALA A 80 1.44 -6.99 11.93
CA ALA A 80 1.80 -5.94 10.97
C ALA A 80 1.00 -4.65 11.22
N ARG A 81 -0.31 -4.76 11.46
CA ARG A 81 -1.17 -3.62 11.80
C ARG A 81 -0.75 -2.93 13.10
N GLN A 82 -0.32 -3.68 14.12
CA GLN A 82 0.18 -3.09 15.37
C GLN A 82 1.49 -2.29 15.16
N ARG A 83 2.22 -2.55 14.10
CA ARG A 83 3.41 -1.79 13.67
C ARG A 83 3.08 -0.67 12.68
N GLY A 84 1.80 -0.46 12.38
CA GLY A 84 1.31 0.59 11.50
C GLY A 84 1.34 0.23 10.01
N ILE A 85 1.42 -1.06 9.66
CA ILE A 85 1.31 -1.52 8.27
C ILE A 85 -0.12 -1.97 8.00
N GLU A 86 -0.79 -1.28 7.10
CA GLU A 86 -2.15 -1.61 6.67
C GLU A 86 -2.16 -1.99 5.19
N MET A 87 -3.15 -2.78 4.79
CA MET A 87 -3.30 -3.21 3.39
C MET A 87 -4.70 -2.92 2.88
N VAL A 88 -4.77 -2.30 1.71
CA VAL A 88 -5.98 -2.16 0.90
C VAL A 88 -5.93 -3.21 -0.20
N TYR A 89 -6.80 -4.19 -0.10
CA TYR A 89 -6.90 -5.30 -1.05
C TYR A 89 -7.68 -4.89 -2.30
N GLN A 90 -7.49 -5.61 -3.38
CA GLN A 90 -8.20 -5.39 -4.64
C GLN A 90 -9.74 -5.54 -4.49
N ASP A 91 -10.20 -6.43 -3.64
CA ASP A 91 -11.62 -6.65 -3.32
C ASP A 91 -12.17 -5.72 -2.23
N LEU A 92 -11.33 -4.74 -1.76
CA LEU A 92 -11.60 -3.76 -0.72
C LEU A 92 -11.94 -4.35 0.67
N ALA A 93 -12.40 -5.57 0.76
CA ALA A 93 -12.84 -6.25 1.97
C ALA A 93 -13.79 -5.38 2.84
N LEU A 94 -14.69 -4.63 2.20
CA LEU A 94 -15.73 -3.83 2.86
C LEU A 94 -17.00 -4.64 3.02
N ALA A 95 -17.66 -4.49 4.18
CA ALA A 95 -18.98 -5.07 4.42
C ALA A 95 -20.05 -4.15 3.80
N GLY A 96 -20.63 -4.54 2.64
CA GLY A 96 -21.57 -3.72 1.87
C GLY A 96 -22.82 -3.31 2.66
N ASN A 97 -23.32 -4.22 3.48
CA ASN A 97 -24.51 -4.02 4.31
C ASN A 97 -24.28 -3.14 5.56
N LEU A 98 -23.03 -2.87 5.92
CA LEU A 98 -22.69 -1.98 7.02
C LEU A 98 -22.53 -0.52 6.52
N ARG A 99 -22.65 0.40 7.47
CA ARG A 99 -22.48 1.83 7.22
C ARG A 99 -21.00 2.18 7.04
N ILE A 100 -20.73 3.38 6.53
CA ILE A 100 -19.35 3.88 6.34
C ILE A 100 -18.61 3.96 7.68
N ASP A 101 -19.24 4.55 8.72
CA ASP A 101 -18.64 4.66 10.04
C ASP A 101 -18.36 3.29 10.66
N GLU A 102 -19.24 2.33 10.50
CA GLU A 102 -19.05 0.94 10.95
C GLU A 102 -17.92 0.24 10.19
N ASN A 103 -17.80 0.44 8.88
CA ASN A 103 -16.71 -0.13 8.08
C ASN A 103 -15.34 0.45 8.46
N ILE A 104 -15.24 1.77 8.67
CA ILE A 104 -13.98 2.44 9.03
C ILE A 104 -13.47 1.93 10.38
N LEU A 105 -14.36 1.75 11.35
CA LEU A 105 -14.01 1.42 12.73
C LEU A 105 -14.16 -0.07 13.07
N LEU A 106 -14.45 -0.92 12.09
CA LEU A 106 -14.74 -2.35 12.29
C LEU A 106 -13.65 -3.06 13.10
N GLY A 107 -14.08 -3.63 14.24
CA GLY A 107 -13.19 -4.31 15.19
C GLY A 107 -12.34 -3.38 16.07
N ARG A 108 -12.57 -2.07 15.98
CA ARG A 108 -11.89 -1.03 16.80
C ARG A 108 -12.87 0.04 17.27
N GLU A 109 -14.15 -0.32 17.40
CA GLU A 109 -15.22 0.57 17.80
C GLU A 109 -15.00 1.11 19.20
N ARG A 110 -15.28 2.39 19.40
CA ARG A 110 -15.33 2.99 20.74
C ARG A 110 -16.50 2.41 21.49
N THR A 111 -16.24 2.03 22.73
CA THR A 111 -17.25 1.51 23.65
C THR A 111 -17.32 2.38 24.90
N ARG A 112 -18.52 2.50 25.48
CA ARG A 112 -18.75 3.10 26.80
C ARG A 112 -19.14 2.02 27.79
N ALA A 113 -18.66 2.17 29.04
CA ALA A 113 -19.05 1.28 30.13
C ALA A 113 -20.42 1.71 30.67
N ILE A 114 -21.34 0.75 30.83
CA ILE A 114 -22.61 0.92 31.53
C ILE A 114 -22.66 -0.20 32.59
N GLY A 115 -22.24 0.11 33.80
CA GLY A 115 -22.00 -0.90 34.84
C GLY A 115 -20.93 -1.92 34.37
N PRO A 116 -21.21 -3.23 34.48
CA PRO A 116 -20.27 -4.27 34.03
C PRO A 116 -20.22 -4.49 32.50
N LEU A 117 -21.13 -3.87 31.75
CA LEU A 117 -21.25 -4.07 30.30
C LEU A 117 -20.51 -2.99 29.52
N ARG A 118 -19.92 -3.38 28.40
CA ARG A 118 -19.35 -2.46 27.40
C ARG A 118 -20.27 -2.43 26.19
N LEU A 119 -20.85 -1.29 25.91
CA LEU A 119 -21.71 -1.07 24.75
C LEU A 119 -21.03 -0.18 23.72
N VAL A 120 -21.28 -0.41 22.43
CA VAL A 120 -20.75 0.43 21.36
C VAL A 120 -21.28 1.86 21.51
N ASP A 121 -20.39 2.84 21.47
CA ASP A 121 -20.74 4.26 21.49
C ASP A 121 -20.91 4.76 20.04
N HIS A 122 -22.13 4.61 19.53
CA HIS A 122 -22.45 4.98 18.14
C HIS A 122 -22.17 6.47 17.85
N ALA A 123 -22.48 7.36 18.78
CA ALA A 123 -22.28 8.80 18.58
C ALA A 123 -20.78 9.14 18.48
N ALA A 124 -19.96 8.57 19.36
CA ALA A 124 -18.51 8.74 19.31
C ALA A 124 -17.89 8.14 18.05
N ASN A 125 -18.39 6.99 17.58
CA ASN A 125 -17.92 6.34 16.37
C ASN A 125 -18.27 7.15 15.11
N VAL A 126 -19.50 7.65 14.99
CA VAL A 126 -19.91 8.56 13.90
C VAL A 126 -19.04 9.80 13.85
N ALA A 127 -18.79 10.44 15.01
CA ALA A 127 -17.96 11.64 15.10
C ALA A 127 -16.50 11.36 14.68
N LEU A 128 -15.94 10.23 15.13
CA LEU A 128 -14.57 9.82 14.80
C LEU A 128 -14.42 9.51 13.31
N ALA A 129 -15.35 8.74 12.73
CA ALA A 129 -15.34 8.41 11.32
C ALA A 129 -15.45 9.67 10.45
N LYS A 130 -16.34 10.61 10.82
CA LYS A 130 -16.48 11.90 10.13
C LYS A 130 -15.19 12.71 10.19
N GLN A 131 -14.60 12.88 11.38
CA GLN A 131 -13.34 13.59 11.55
C GLN A 131 -12.22 12.99 10.70
N HIS A 132 -12.16 11.66 10.59
CA HIS A 132 -11.16 10.99 9.79
C HIS A 132 -11.36 11.20 8.29
N LEU A 133 -12.59 11.09 7.79
CA LEU A 133 -12.91 11.38 6.39
C LEU A 133 -12.63 12.84 6.02
N ASP A 134 -12.98 13.77 6.91
CA ASP A 134 -12.72 15.21 6.71
C ASP A 134 -11.20 15.49 6.62
N LYS A 135 -10.38 14.83 7.48
CA LYS A 135 -8.91 14.94 7.43
C LYS A 135 -8.35 14.49 6.09
N LEU A 136 -8.92 13.44 5.49
CA LEU A 136 -8.54 12.91 4.19
C LEU A 136 -9.25 13.59 3.02
N ARG A 137 -10.06 14.63 3.26
CA ARG A 137 -10.87 15.34 2.26
C ARG A 137 -11.79 14.41 1.46
N ILE A 138 -12.26 13.33 2.09
CA ILE A 138 -13.18 12.36 1.47
C ILE A 138 -14.61 12.84 1.69
N HIS A 139 -15.30 13.19 0.60
CA HIS A 139 -16.67 13.68 0.68
C HIS A 139 -17.68 12.56 0.48
N VAL A 140 -18.51 12.33 1.49
CA VAL A 140 -19.67 11.44 1.47
C VAL A 140 -20.93 12.22 1.89
N LYS A 141 -22.09 11.79 1.43
CA LYS A 141 -23.37 12.45 1.81
C LYS A 141 -23.66 12.32 3.31
N SER A 142 -23.37 11.15 3.86
CA SER A 142 -23.50 10.83 5.29
C SER A 142 -22.60 9.64 5.62
N VAL A 143 -21.93 9.68 6.77
CA VAL A 143 -21.16 8.54 7.27
C VAL A 143 -22.05 7.36 7.68
N SER A 144 -23.36 7.62 7.87
CA SER A 144 -24.37 6.58 8.15
C SER A 144 -24.93 5.92 6.88
N GLN A 145 -24.47 6.31 5.67
CA GLN A 145 -24.84 5.66 4.42
C GLN A 145 -24.23 4.26 4.35
N ARG A 146 -24.95 3.30 3.77
CA ARG A 146 -24.42 1.95 3.55
C ARG A 146 -23.35 1.95 2.46
N VAL A 147 -22.39 1.06 2.59
CA VAL A 147 -21.28 0.96 1.62
C VAL A 147 -21.75 0.44 0.28
N GLU A 148 -22.77 -0.41 0.23
CA GLU A 148 -23.37 -0.91 -1.02
C GLU A 148 -23.94 0.19 -1.92
N ASP A 149 -24.39 1.33 -1.33
CA ASP A 149 -24.95 2.47 -2.04
C ASP A 149 -23.89 3.41 -2.64
N LEU A 150 -22.60 3.12 -2.41
CA LEU A 150 -21.49 3.95 -2.87
C LEU A 150 -21.03 3.59 -4.28
N SER A 151 -20.52 4.58 -5.02
CA SER A 151 -19.81 4.32 -6.27
C SER A 151 -18.47 3.56 -5.99
N GLY A 152 -17.88 2.97 -7.04
CA GLY A 152 -16.60 2.27 -6.94
C GLY A 152 -15.50 3.13 -6.31
N GLY A 153 -15.34 4.35 -6.79
CA GLY A 153 -14.37 5.30 -6.27
C GLY A 153 -14.64 5.73 -4.83
N GLN A 154 -15.90 5.86 -4.44
CA GLN A 154 -16.28 6.14 -3.06
C GLN A 154 -15.98 4.96 -2.14
N ARG A 155 -16.26 3.72 -2.58
CA ARG A 155 -15.87 2.51 -1.84
C ARG A 155 -14.35 2.44 -1.67
N GLN A 156 -13.59 2.74 -2.72
CA GLN A 156 -12.12 2.79 -2.64
C GLN A 156 -11.66 3.81 -1.61
N ALA A 157 -12.21 5.02 -1.63
CA ALA A 157 -11.88 6.07 -0.66
C ALA A 157 -12.20 5.63 0.79
N VAL A 158 -13.32 4.96 1.03
CA VAL A 158 -13.68 4.41 2.34
C VAL A 158 -12.70 3.30 2.76
N ALA A 159 -12.25 2.44 1.85
CA ALA A 159 -11.26 1.40 2.14
C ALA A 159 -9.89 2.01 2.54
N ILE A 160 -9.48 3.08 1.85
CA ILE A 160 -8.26 3.84 2.20
C ILE A 160 -8.44 4.53 3.57
N ALA A 161 -9.60 5.16 3.81
CA ALA A 161 -9.90 5.77 5.10
C ALA A 161 -9.86 4.74 6.24
N ARG A 162 -10.41 3.54 6.05
CA ARG A 162 -10.32 2.45 7.02
C ARG A 162 -8.87 2.05 7.31
N ALA A 163 -8.05 1.91 6.26
CA ALA A 163 -6.65 1.54 6.41
C ALA A 163 -5.84 2.59 7.17
N THR A 164 -6.21 3.87 7.04
CA THR A 164 -5.48 4.99 7.66
C THR A 164 -6.07 5.50 8.98
N ALA A 165 -7.17 4.90 9.44
CA ALA A 165 -7.91 5.39 10.62
C ALA A 165 -7.14 5.24 11.96
N PHE A 166 -6.11 4.39 12.03
CA PHE A 166 -5.45 4.03 13.28
C PHE A 166 -3.92 4.03 13.12
N ASP A 167 -3.32 5.21 13.11
CA ASP A 167 -1.86 5.44 13.14
C ASP A 167 -1.07 4.64 12.10
N ALA A 168 -1.64 4.48 10.90
CA ALA A 168 -0.93 3.84 9.79
C ALA A 168 0.35 4.63 9.46
N LYS A 169 1.46 3.92 9.38
CA LYS A 169 2.76 4.41 8.91
C LYS A 169 2.96 4.09 7.44
N VAL A 170 2.43 2.96 7.04
CA VAL A 170 2.53 2.43 5.68
C VAL A 170 1.18 1.85 5.25
N VAL A 171 0.79 2.17 4.02
CA VAL A 171 -0.37 1.58 3.36
C VAL A 171 0.08 0.86 2.09
N ILE A 172 -0.16 -0.43 2.03
CA ILE A 172 0.05 -1.25 0.84
C ILE A 172 -1.24 -1.28 0.05
N MET A 173 -1.20 -0.96 -1.24
CA MET A 173 -2.37 -0.92 -2.12
C MET A 173 -2.15 -1.85 -3.32
N ASP A 174 -3.02 -2.84 -3.46
CA ASP A 174 -3.00 -3.80 -4.55
C ASP A 174 -4.07 -3.44 -5.58
N GLU A 175 -3.65 -2.90 -6.74
CA GLU A 175 -4.50 -2.51 -7.86
C GLU A 175 -5.69 -1.57 -7.49
N PRO A 176 -5.46 -0.45 -6.77
CA PRO A 176 -6.55 0.35 -6.21
C PRO A 176 -7.43 1.04 -7.24
N THR A 177 -7.06 1.04 -8.51
CA THR A 177 -7.75 1.74 -9.59
C THR A 177 -8.32 0.81 -10.68
N ALA A 178 -8.11 -0.52 -10.56
CA ALA A 178 -8.37 -1.48 -11.64
C ALA A 178 -9.84 -1.49 -12.14
N ALA A 179 -10.82 -1.27 -11.26
CA ALA A 179 -12.24 -1.36 -11.59
C ALA A 179 -12.95 0.00 -11.58
N LEU A 180 -12.21 1.11 -11.71
CA LEU A 180 -12.75 2.46 -11.57
C LEU A 180 -12.89 3.18 -12.92
N ALA A 181 -13.92 4.03 -13.01
CA ALA A 181 -14.04 4.97 -14.13
C ALA A 181 -12.93 6.05 -14.07
N VAL A 182 -12.55 6.61 -15.21
CA VAL A 182 -11.41 7.54 -15.35
C VAL A 182 -11.43 8.69 -14.33
N ARG A 183 -12.61 9.28 -14.09
CA ARG A 183 -12.77 10.37 -13.11
C ARG A 183 -12.56 9.91 -11.66
N GLU A 184 -12.90 8.66 -11.35
CA GLU A 184 -12.72 8.08 -10.02
C GLU A 184 -11.25 7.70 -9.79
N VAL A 185 -10.58 7.16 -10.82
CA VAL A 185 -9.13 6.89 -10.78
C VAL A 185 -8.36 8.12 -10.31
N ARG A 186 -8.60 9.28 -10.93
CA ARG A 186 -7.90 10.50 -10.57
C ARG A 186 -8.08 10.88 -9.11
N ARG A 187 -9.31 10.80 -8.60
CA ARG A 187 -9.61 11.09 -7.19
C ARG A 187 -8.88 10.16 -6.22
N VAL A 188 -8.80 8.86 -6.57
CA VAL A 188 -8.07 7.88 -5.75
C VAL A 188 -6.57 8.17 -5.76
N LEU A 189 -6.00 8.48 -6.91
CA LEU A 189 -4.59 8.84 -7.02
C LEU A 189 -4.27 10.15 -6.29
N ASP A 190 -5.15 11.16 -6.35
CA ASP A 190 -5.00 12.40 -5.58
C ASP A 190 -5.06 12.11 -4.06
N LEU A 191 -5.95 11.21 -3.62
CA LEU A 191 -5.99 10.77 -2.22
C LEU A 191 -4.68 10.07 -1.81
N ILE A 192 -4.07 9.24 -2.67
CA ILE A 192 -2.76 8.63 -2.39
C ILE A 192 -1.68 9.72 -2.21
N LYS A 193 -1.68 10.76 -3.05
CA LYS A 193 -0.78 11.92 -2.86
C LYS A 193 -1.01 12.65 -1.53
N ASP A 194 -2.27 12.76 -1.12
CA ASP A 194 -2.60 13.38 0.17
C ASP A 194 -2.05 12.55 1.36
N LEU A 195 -2.02 11.22 1.28
CA LEU A 195 -1.40 10.35 2.29
C LEU A 195 0.08 10.68 2.49
N LYS A 196 0.81 10.91 1.40
CA LYS A 196 2.22 11.33 1.43
C LYS A 196 2.40 12.61 2.25
N THR A 197 1.53 13.61 2.09
CA THR A 197 1.61 14.86 2.86
C THR A 197 1.38 14.68 4.37
N HIS A 198 0.79 13.56 4.75
CA HIS A 198 0.60 13.16 6.14
C HIS A 198 1.74 12.27 6.68
N GLY A 199 2.83 12.08 5.90
CA GLY A 199 3.97 11.26 6.28
C GLY A 199 3.71 9.74 6.20
N ILE A 200 2.62 9.33 5.55
CA ILE A 200 2.29 7.91 5.36
C ILE A 200 3.01 7.40 4.11
N GLY A 201 3.87 6.40 4.28
CA GLY A 201 4.50 5.71 3.16
C GLY A 201 3.48 4.83 2.42
N VAL A 202 3.56 4.77 1.10
CA VAL A 202 2.65 3.96 0.29
C VAL A 202 3.43 3.03 -0.61
N ILE A 203 3.05 1.74 -0.62
CA ILE A 203 3.49 0.78 -1.64
C ILE A 203 2.32 0.55 -2.58
N LEU A 204 2.46 0.98 -3.83
CA LEU A 204 1.41 0.90 -4.83
C LEU A 204 1.75 -0.17 -5.87
N ILE A 205 0.92 -1.21 -5.95
CA ILE A 205 0.94 -2.14 -7.09
C ILE A 205 -0.08 -1.65 -8.10
N SER A 206 0.36 -1.45 -9.32
CA SER A 206 -0.53 -1.20 -10.46
C SER A 206 0.08 -1.77 -11.74
N HIS A 207 -0.77 -2.30 -12.62
CA HIS A 207 -0.40 -2.64 -14.00
C HIS A 207 -0.57 -1.43 -14.94
N ARG A 208 -1.16 -0.34 -14.44
CA ARG A 208 -1.36 0.91 -15.18
C ARG A 208 -0.18 1.85 -14.93
N LEU A 209 0.73 1.93 -15.87
CA LEU A 209 1.91 2.81 -15.73
C LEU A 209 1.51 4.28 -15.60
N ASP A 210 0.37 4.71 -16.18
CA ASP A 210 -0.14 6.07 -15.96
C ASP A 210 -0.37 6.41 -14.50
N ASP A 211 -0.86 5.44 -13.70
CA ASP A 211 -1.08 5.60 -12.28
C ASP A 211 0.27 5.72 -11.55
N ILE A 212 1.22 4.85 -11.88
CA ILE A 212 2.58 4.86 -11.31
C ILE A 212 3.27 6.20 -11.59
N PHE A 213 3.32 6.63 -12.86
CA PHE A 213 3.95 7.88 -13.25
C PHE A 213 3.24 9.12 -12.70
N TYR A 214 1.96 8.99 -12.34
CA TYR A 214 1.22 10.10 -11.75
C TYR A 214 1.48 10.30 -10.27
N VAL A 215 1.67 9.23 -9.46
CA VAL A 215 1.63 9.35 -8.01
C VAL A 215 2.91 8.88 -7.31
N CYS A 216 3.73 8.01 -7.91
CA CYS A 216 4.90 7.45 -7.25
C CYS A 216 6.11 8.39 -7.33
N ASP A 217 7.01 8.25 -6.36
CA ASP A 217 8.31 8.91 -6.34
C ASP A 217 9.38 8.05 -6.99
N ARG A 218 9.29 6.75 -6.77
CA ARG A 218 10.23 5.72 -7.20
C ARG A 218 9.47 4.51 -7.71
N VAL A 219 10.05 3.80 -8.66
CA VAL A 219 9.49 2.56 -9.20
C VAL A 219 10.48 1.43 -9.04
N MET A 220 9.99 0.28 -8.59
CA MET A 220 10.71 -0.99 -8.47
C MET A 220 10.04 -2.03 -9.37
N ALA A 221 10.82 -2.64 -10.27
CA ALA A 221 10.36 -3.72 -11.11
C ALA A 221 10.78 -5.08 -10.51
N LEU A 222 9.81 -5.98 -10.40
CA LEU A 222 10.05 -7.38 -10.07
C LEU A 222 9.96 -8.24 -11.32
N PHE A 223 10.91 -9.15 -11.48
CA PHE A 223 10.90 -10.15 -12.54
C PHE A 223 11.26 -11.52 -11.98
N ARG A 224 10.39 -12.51 -12.19
CA ARG A 224 10.58 -13.90 -11.74
C ARG A 224 10.97 -14.06 -10.26
N GLY A 225 10.38 -13.22 -9.40
CA GLY A 225 10.58 -13.26 -7.96
C GLY A 225 11.83 -12.58 -7.43
N ALA A 226 12.50 -11.76 -8.22
CA ALA A 226 13.68 -10.98 -7.83
C ALA A 226 13.55 -9.52 -8.26
N ASN A 227 14.33 -8.63 -7.63
CA ASN A 227 14.50 -7.27 -8.11
C ASN A 227 15.12 -7.30 -9.52
N PHE A 228 14.54 -6.54 -10.43
CA PHE A 228 15.05 -6.41 -11.79
C PHE A 228 15.70 -5.06 -12.02
N ALA A 229 15.00 -3.99 -11.66
CA ALA A 229 15.47 -2.62 -11.72
C ALA A 229 14.70 -1.76 -10.72
N GLU A 230 15.29 -0.65 -10.33
CA GLU A 230 14.68 0.34 -9.44
C GLU A 230 15.26 1.71 -9.70
N ALA A 231 14.41 2.74 -9.78
CA ALA A 231 14.88 4.12 -9.96
C ALA A 231 13.84 5.14 -9.50
N PRO A 232 14.26 6.39 -9.20
CA PRO A 232 13.36 7.53 -9.09
C PRO A 232 12.61 7.75 -10.40
N LEU A 233 11.31 8.04 -10.33
CA LEU A 233 10.49 8.24 -11.56
C LEU A 233 10.87 9.46 -12.38
N GLY A 234 11.59 10.42 -11.79
CA GLY A 234 12.14 11.56 -12.53
C GLY A 234 13.36 11.21 -13.41
N GLU A 235 13.92 10.02 -13.26
CA GLU A 235 15.16 9.57 -13.95
C GLU A 235 14.92 8.49 -14.99
N VAL A 236 13.68 8.02 -15.16
CA VAL A 236 13.32 6.93 -16.06
C VAL A 236 12.17 7.29 -16.97
N GLU A 237 12.21 6.80 -18.20
CA GLU A 237 11.12 6.92 -19.14
C GLU A 237 10.17 5.72 -19.09
N ARG A 238 8.95 5.93 -19.59
CA ARG A 238 7.90 4.90 -19.57
C ARG A 238 8.30 3.63 -20.33
N ASP A 239 8.94 3.78 -21.48
CA ASP A 239 9.36 2.66 -22.30
C ASP A 239 10.47 1.83 -21.64
N GLU A 240 11.28 2.46 -20.81
CA GLU A 240 12.27 1.78 -20.01
C GLU A 240 11.62 0.92 -18.94
N VAL A 241 10.64 1.45 -18.20
CA VAL A 241 9.86 0.68 -17.21
C VAL A 241 9.11 -0.49 -17.87
N ILE A 242 8.58 -0.31 -19.09
CA ILE A 242 8.00 -1.41 -19.88
C ILE A 242 9.06 -2.49 -20.17
N GLY A 243 10.26 -2.09 -20.56
CA GLY A 243 11.39 -3.00 -20.77
C GLY A 243 11.72 -3.82 -19.49
N TRP A 244 11.69 -3.18 -18.33
CA TRP A 244 11.92 -3.86 -17.04
C TRP A 244 10.83 -4.89 -16.73
N ILE A 245 9.56 -4.55 -16.96
CA ILE A 245 8.43 -5.47 -16.76
C ILE A 245 8.57 -6.71 -17.63
N MET A 246 9.04 -6.55 -18.87
CA MET A 246 9.27 -7.64 -19.83
C MET A 246 10.56 -8.43 -19.57
N GLY A 247 11.43 -7.96 -18.68
CA GLY A 247 12.74 -8.57 -18.41
C GLY A 247 13.74 -8.37 -19.55
N ASN A 248 13.56 -7.36 -20.41
CA ASN A 248 14.37 -7.14 -21.60
C ASN A 248 15.56 -6.20 -21.37
N LYS A 249 15.53 -5.38 -20.29
CA LYS A 249 16.52 -4.32 -20.04
C LYS A 249 16.69 -4.13 -18.54
N ARG A 250 17.90 -4.35 -18.03
CA ARG A 250 18.25 -4.04 -16.64
C ARG A 250 18.81 -2.61 -16.57
N GLN A 251 18.69 -1.97 -15.39
CA GLN A 251 19.29 -0.67 -15.12
C GLN A 251 20.82 -0.69 -15.31
N GLU A 252 21.48 -1.80 -14.97
CA GLU A 252 22.93 -2.02 -15.14
C GLU A 252 23.36 -2.17 -16.60
N ASP A 253 22.41 -2.51 -17.50
CA ASP A 253 22.66 -2.67 -18.92
C ASP A 253 22.47 -1.34 -19.72
N ALA A 254 22.15 -0.25 -19.03
CA ALA A 254 22.09 1.07 -19.66
C ALA A 254 23.53 1.47 -20.08
N PRO A 255 23.77 1.89 -21.35
CA PRO A 255 25.12 2.26 -21.77
C PRO A 255 25.62 3.41 -20.91
N VAL A 256 26.69 3.15 -20.14
CA VAL A 256 27.43 4.19 -19.43
C VAL A 256 27.88 5.20 -20.48
N GLY A 257 27.17 6.36 -20.52
CA GLY A 257 27.61 7.57 -21.16
C GLY A 257 28.18 7.45 -22.58
N ALA A 258 27.34 7.59 -23.60
CA ALA A 258 27.79 8.32 -24.78
C ALA A 258 27.92 9.80 -24.40
N GLY A 259 28.88 10.07 -23.53
CA GLY A 259 29.29 11.41 -23.11
C GLY A 259 30.37 11.90 -24.05
N ALA A 260 30.00 12.90 -24.83
CA ALA A 260 30.88 13.97 -25.35
C ALA A 260 32.16 13.53 -26.10
N ASN A 261 32.12 13.60 -27.39
CA ASN A 261 33.18 14.19 -28.17
C ASN A 261 32.65 15.39 -28.94
#